data_c259da14724291de1c754f7657f7500b
#
_entry.id   c259da14724291de1c754f7657f7500b
#
_cell.length_a   1.000
_cell.length_b   1.000
_cell.length_c   1.000
_cell.angle_alpha   90.00
_cell.angle_beta   90.00
_cell.angle_gamma   90.00
#
_symmetry.space_group_name_H-M   'P 1'
#
loop_
_entity.id
_entity.type
_entity.pdbx_description
1 polymer ?
#
loop_
_entity_poly.entity_id
_entity_poly.type
_entity_poly.pdbx_seq_one_letter_code
_entity_poly.pdbx_strand_id
1 'polypeptide(L)'
;TFYSERIKSDKLTESNYVSTENMLSDKKGITKASSLPTTDSVPAFCTGHILVSNIRPYFKKIWFATFDGGRSNDVLDFCPSIVGTNYFIFNILICDAFFNFMMQTAKGSKMPRGDKNAIMAYPVVAPTEVLQRAYSSLVEVYYKKINSNVLKNEVLTSLRDTLLPKLISGELRVPDAEKMVADIV
;
A
#
# COMPACT_ATOMS: atom_id res chain seq x y z
N THR A 1 -4.22 -16.13 5.09
CA THR A 1 -5.50 -15.94 5.81
C THR A 1 -5.86 -14.47 5.87
N PHE A 2 -7.16 -14.14 6.07
CA PHE A 2 -7.58 -12.78 6.37
C PHE A 2 -7.32 -12.46 7.85
N TYR A 3 -6.80 -11.26 8.10
CA TYR A 3 -6.59 -10.77 9.46
C TYR A 3 -7.89 -10.20 10.03
N SER A 4 -8.19 -10.50 11.30
CA SER A 4 -9.49 -10.22 11.91
C SER A 4 -9.46 -9.29 13.13
N GLU A 5 -8.29 -8.84 13.56
CA GLU A 5 -8.20 -7.90 14.67
C GLU A 5 -8.79 -6.53 14.34
N ARG A 6 -9.14 -5.76 15.37
CA ARG A 6 -9.74 -4.43 15.24
C ARG A 6 -8.97 -3.40 16.06
N ILE A 7 -8.95 -2.18 15.55
CA ILE A 7 -8.38 -1.01 16.20
C ILE A 7 -9.48 0.02 16.47
N LYS A 8 -9.42 0.71 17.61
CA LYS A 8 -10.33 1.81 17.93
C LYS A 8 -10.07 3.00 17.02
N SER A 9 -11.14 3.67 16.60
CA SER A 9 -11.02 4.79 15.65
C SER A 9 -10.36 6.04 16.25
N ASP A 10 -10.34 6.17 17.57
CA ASP A 10 -9.63 7.24 18.28
C ASP A 10 -8.10 7.16 18.15
N LYS A 11 -7.57 5.97 17.79
CA LYS A 11 -6.14 5.74 17.52
C LYS A 11 -5.76 5.96 16.06
N LEU A 12 -6.73 6.30 15.21
CA LEU A 12 -6.49 6.51 13.77
C LEU A 12 -6.14 7.96 13.48
N THR A 13 -5.28 8.09 12.49
CA THR A 13 -4.88 9.35 11.87
C THR A 13 -4.98 9.21 10.35
N GLU A 14 -4.95 10.33 9.64
CA GLU A 14 -4.89 10.31 8.18
C GLU A 14 -3.70 9.52 7.62
N SER A 15 -2.64 9.35 8.42
CA SER A 15 -1.41 8.66 8.02
C SER A 15 -1.44 7.15 8.29
N ASN A 16 -2.35 6.64 9.14
CA ASN A 16 -2.41 5.21 9.48
C ASN A 16 -3.77 4.56 9.18
N TYR A 17 -4.64 5.23 8.42
CA TYR A 17 -5.90 4.67 7.95
C TYR A 17 -5.87 4.43 6.43
N VAL A 18 -6.25 3.21 6.01
CA VAL A 18 -6.29 2.81 4.61
C VAL A 18 -7.71 2.48 4.17
N SER A 19 -8.21 3.20 3.18
CA SER A 19 -9.48 2.96 2.53
C SER A 19 -9.27 2.73 1.03
N THR A 20 -10.31 2.32 0.31
CA THR A 20 -10.25 2.19 -1.14
C THR A 20 -10.02 3.55 -1.84
N GLU A 21 -10.27 4.66 -1.17
CA GLU A 21 -10.11 6.02 -1.71
C GLU A 21 -8.64 6.46 -1.76
N ASN A 22 -7.90 6.22 -0.67
CA ASN A 22 -6.49 6.61 -0.59
C ASN A 22 -5.52 5.53 -1.08
N MET A 23 -6.00 4.36 -1.51
CA MET A 23 -5.24 3.42 -2.31
C MET A 23 -5.16 3.90 -3.76
N LEU A 24 -3.96 4.01 -4.31
CA LEU A 24 -3.73 4.46 -5.68
C LEU A 24 -3.92 3.34 -6.69
N SER A 25 -4.46 3.69 -7.86
CA SER A 25 -4.62 2.77 -8.98
C SER A 25 -3.27 2.31 -9.53
N ASP A 26 -3.29 1.21 -10.28
CA ASP A 26 -2.11 0.68 -10.99
C ASP A 26 -0.94 0.36 -10.04
N LYS A 27 -1.24 -0.18 -8.85
CA LYS A 27 -0.24 -0.68 -7.89
C LYS A 27 0.71 0.41 -7.35
N LYS A 28 0.26 1.68 -7.35
CA LYS A 28 1.11 2.83 -6.98
C LYS A 28 1.17 3.09 -5.47
N GLY A 29 0.62 2.18 -4.64
CA GLY A 29 0.65 2.31 -3.19
C GLY A 29 -0.53 3.10 -2.62
N ILE A 30 -0.28 3.91 -1.61
CA ILE A 30 -1.30 4.69 -0.90
C ILE A 30 -0.89 6.16 -0.74
N THR A 31 -1.88 7.01 -0.44
CA THR A 31 -1.69 8.38 0.04
C THR A 31 -2.27 8.52 1.44
N LYS A 32 -2.12 9.69 2.06
CA LYS A 32 -2.84 10.01 3.29
C LYS A 32 -4.35 9.95 3.06
N ALA A 33 -5.08 9.50 4.06
CA ALA A 33 -6.54 9.47 4.01
C ALA A 33 -7.10 10.90 4.04
N SER A 34 -8.12 11.17 3.22
CA SER A 34 -8.83 12.46 3.21
C SER A 34 -9.88 12.58 4.32
N SER A 35 -10.29 11.43 4.88
CA SER A 35 -11.28 11.36 5.96
C SER A 35 -11.04 10.11 6.81
N LEU A 36 -11.45 10.18 8.07
CA LEU A 36 -11.41 9.06 9.01
C LEU A 36 -12.80 8.43 9.16
N PRO A 37 -12.88 7.14 9.57
CA PRO A 37 -14.15 6.47 9.80
C PRO A 37 -14.88 7.07 11.00
N THR A 38 -16.22 7.11 10.92
CA THR A 38 -17.08 7.58 12.00
C THR A 38 -17.51 6.46 12.96
N THR A 39 -17.13 5.23 12.70
CA THR A 39 -17.43 4.05 13.54
C THR A 39 -16.47 3.97 14.72
N ASP A 40 -16.88 3.34 15.82
CA ASP A 40 -16.04 3.21 17.05
C ASP A 40 -14.75 2.41 16.80
N SER A 41 -14.76 1.49 15.86
CA SER A 41 -13.60 0.67 15.51
C SER A 41 -13.65 0.19 14.07
N VAL A 42 -12.47 -0.07 13.52
CA VAL A 42 -12.29 -0.63 12.17
C VAL A 42 -11.40 -1.87 12.22
N PRO A 43 -11.39 -2.71 11.17
CA PRO A 43 -10.40 -3.78 11.07
C PRO A 43 -8.98 -3.21 11.09
N ALA A 44 -8.09 -3.85 11.85
CA ALA A 44 -6.68 -3.50 11.91
C ALA A 44 -5.89 -4.17 10.78
N PHE A 45 -4.68 -3.71 10.55
CA PHE A 45 -3.64 -4.38 9.78
C PHE A 45 -2.28 -4.13 10.43
N CYS A 46 -1.31 -5.01 10.15
CA CYS A 46 0.05 -4.89 10.65
C CYS A 46 1.06 -4.74 9.51
N THR A 47 2.23 -4.24 9.86
CA THR A 47 3.40 -4.19 8.98
C THR A 47 3.68 -5.56 8.37
N GLY A 48 3.93 -5.57 7.07
CA GLY A 48 4.16 -6.81 6.31
C GLY A 48 2.88 -7.48 5.79
N HIS A 49 1.70 -6.99 6.14
CA HIS A 49 0.44 -7.44 5.53
C HIS A 49 0.28 -6.89 4.11
N ILE A 50 -0.59 -7.50 3.33
CA ILE A 50 -0.86 -7.11 1.96
C ILE A 50 -2.31 -6.64 1.86
N LEU A 51 -2.49 -5.36 1.59
CA LEU A 51 -3.80 -4.74 1.47
C LEU A 51 -4.22 -4.64 0.01
N VAL A 52 -5.44 -5.10 -0.30
CA VAL A 52 -6.01 -5.10 -1.65
C VAL A 52 -7.41 -4.51 -1.62
N SER A 53 -7.71 -3.56 -2.49
CA SER A 53 -9.06 -3.04 -2.63
C SER A 53 -9.99 -4.11 -3.20
N ASN A 54 -11.10 -4.39 -2.50
CA ASN A 54 -12.12 -5.33 -2.96
C ASN A 54 -13.15 -4.70 -3.91
N ILE A 55 -13.14 -3.36 -4.02
CA ILE A 55 -14.03 -2.62 -4.91
C ILE A 55 -13.33 -2.30 -6.21
N ARG A 56 -14.01 -2.55 -7.34
CA ARG A 56 -13.50 -2.25 -8.69
C ARG A 56 -12.07 -2.79 -8.89
N PRO A 57 -11.87 -4.11 -8.85
CA PRO A 57 -10.53 -4.72 -8.91
C PRO A 57 -9.72 -4.32 -10.15
N TYR A 58 -10.39 -3.87 -11.22
CA TYR A 58 -9.73 -3.36 -12.43
C TYR A 58 -8.84 -2.13 -12.19
N PHE A 59 -8.97 -1.42 -11.06
CA PHE A 59 -8.04 -0.37 -10.66
C PHE A 59 -6.73 -0.90 -10.11
N LYS A 60 -6.62 -2.21 -9.86
CA LYS A 60 -5.39 -2.90 -9.40
C LYS A 60 -4.76 -2.21 -8.17
N LYS A 61 -5.58 -1.87 -7.18
CA LYS A 61 -5.14 -1.20 -5.96
C LYS A 61 -4.64 -2.23 -4.96
N ILE A 62 -3.34 -2.23 -4.72
CA ILE A 62 -2.63 -3.10 -3.78
C ILE A 62 -1.50 -2.32 -3.11
N TRP A 63 -1.24 -2.64 -1.84
CA TRP A 63 -0.15 -2.06 -1.09
C TRP A 63 0.42 -3.06 -0.09
N PHE A 64 1.75 -3.10 0.04
CA PHE A 64 2.46 -3.82 1.07
C PHE A 64 2.59 -2.92 2.29
N ALA A 65 2.00 -3.31 3.42
CA ALA A 65 1.94 -2.48 4.62
C ALA A 65 3.33 -2.26 5.23
N THR A 66 3.73 -1.01 5.33
CA THR A 66 5.02 -0.58 5.91
C THR A 66 4.88 0.00 7.32
N PHE A 67 3.65 0.08 7.82
CA PHE A 67 3.28 0.49 9.18
C PHE A 67 2.01 -0.24 9.63
N ASP A 68 1.68 -0.14 10.91
CA ASP A 68 0.45 -0.69 11.50
C ASP A 68 -0.67 0.34 11.48
N GLY A 69 -1.92 -0.10 11.30
CA GLY A 69 -3.04 0.82 11.26
C GLY A 69 -4.41 0.18 11.14
N GLY A 70 -5.38 1.01 10.73
CA GLY A 70 -6.75 0.59 10.46
C GLY A 70 -7.11 0.66 9.00
N ARG A 71 -8.06 -0.17 8.57
CA ARG A 71 -8.52 -0.22 7.19
C ARG A 71 -10.05 -0.24 7.08
N SER A 72 -10.55 0.18 5.93
CA SER A 72 -11.98 0.04 5.64
C SER A 72 -12.35 -1.43 5.39
N ASN A 73 -13.65 -1.75 5.54
CA ASN A 73 -14.18 -3.10 5.29
C ASN A 73 -14.04 -3.55 3.83
N ASP A 74 -13.88 -2.61 2.91
CA ASP A 74 -13.72 -2.86 1.48
C ASP A 74 -12.25 -3.03 1.05
N VAL A 75 -11.32 -2.99 2.00
CA VAL A 75 -9.93 -3.36 1.82
C VAL A 75 -9.73 -4.75 2.43
N LEU A 76 -9.31 -5.70 1.60
CA LEU A 76 -8.91 -7.04 2.05
C LEU A 76 -7.50 -6.98 2.61
N ASP A 77 -7.27 -7.73 3.67
CA ASP A 77 -5.98 -7.84 4.34
C ASP A 77 -5.51 -9.30 4.29
N PHE A 78 -4.45 -9.55 3.56
CA PHE A 78 -3.83 -10.86 3.45
C PHE A 78 -2.64 -10.92 4.42
N CYS A 79 -2.82 -11.70 5.47
CA CYS A 79 -1.76 -12.05 6.41
C CYS A 79 -1.17 -13.41 6.01
N PRO A 80 0.11 -13.48 5.62
CA PRO A 80 0.78 -14.77 5.36
C PRO A 80 0.76 -15.67 6.57
N SER A 81 0.36 -16.94 6.40
CA SER A 81 0.32 -17.92 7.49
C SER A 81 1.70 -18.47 7.83
N ILE A 82 2.66 -18.35 6.93
CA ILE A 82 4.05 -18.77 7.12
C ILE A 82 4.90 -17.51 7.34
N VAL A 83 5.51 -17.42 8.51
CA VAL A 83 6.40 -16.29 8.86
C VAL A 83 7.56 -16.18 7.86
N GLY A 84 7.82 -14.96 7.38
CA GLY A 84 8.92 -14.69 6.45
C GLY A 84 8.60 -14.96 4.97
N THR A 85 7.31 -15.13 4.61
CA THR A 85 6.90 -15.33 3.21
C THR A 85 6.10 -14.15 2.63
N ASN A 86 6.10 -13.02 3.32
CA ASN A 86 5.29 -11.85 2.98
C ASN A 86 5.54 -11.35 1.56
N TYR A 87 6.79 -11.22 1.16
CA TYR A 87 7.13 -10.74 -0.19
C TYR A 87 6.86 -11.80 -1.28
N PHE A 88 6.95 -13.09 -0.95
CA PHE A 88 6.54 -14.15 -1.86
C PHE A 88 5.04 -14.02 -2.19
N ILE A 89 4.19 -13.91 -1.17
CA ILE A 89 2.74 -13.73 -1.35
C ILE A 89 2.45 -12.40 -2.04
N PHE A 90 3.12 -11.32 -1.66
CA PHE A 90 2.94 -10.02 -2.31
C PHE A 90 3.21 -10.08 -3.81
N ASN A 91 4.29 -10.75 -4.24
CA ASN A 91 4.62 -10.91 -5.66
C ASN A 91 3.59 -11.75 -6.44
N ILE A 92 2.91 -12.69 -5.80
CA ILE A 92 1.79 -13.40 -6.41
C ILE A 92 0.58 -12.47 -6.58
N LEU A 93 0.21 -11.73 -5.54
CA LEU A 93 -0.99 -10.90 -5.53
C LEU A 93 -0.85 -9.61 -6.35
N ILE A 94 0.37 -9.11 -6.57
CA ILE A 94 0.60 -7.90 -7.39
C ILE A 94 0.49 -8.19 -8.89
N CYS A 95 0.50 -9.45 -9.33
CA CYS A 95 0.38 -9.82 -10.73
C CYS A 95 -0.99 -9.50 -11.31
N ASP A 96 -1.04 -9.12 -12.58
CA ASP A 96 -2.29 -8.83 -13.29
C ASP A 96 -3.23 -10.04 -13.33
N ALA A 97 -2.70 -11.26 -13.35
CA ALA A 97 -3.47 -12.49 -13.29
C ALA A 97 -4.39 -12.56 -12.06
N PHE A 98 -3.93 -12.12 -10.89
CA PHE A 98 -4.73 -12.06 -9.68
C PHE A 98 -5.90 -11.07 -9.81
N PHE A 99 -5.67 -9.87 -10.31
CA PHE A 99 -6.74 -8.87 -10.52
C PHE A 99 -7.74 -9.31 -11.59
N ASN A 100 -7.28 -9.97 -12.65
CA ASN A 100 -8.15 -10.56 -13.66
C ASN A 100 -9.04 -11.65 -13.06
N PHE A 101 -8.49 -12.49 -12.19
CA PHE A 101 -9.25 -13.48 -11.45
C PHE A 101 -10.27 -12.83 -10.50
N MET A 102 -9.89 -11.79 -9.77
CA MET A 102 -10.83 -11.02 -8.94
C MET A 102 -11.98 -10.45 -9.77
N MET A 103 -11.73 -9.96 -10.99
CA MET A 103 -12.77 -9.44 -11.88
C MET A 103 -13.69 -10.54 -12.41
N GLN A 104 -13.16 -11.70 -12.77
CA GLN A 104 -13.96 -12.84 -13.25
C GLN A 104 -14.94 -13.36 -12.19
N THR A 105 -14.54 -13.28 -10.92
CA THR A 105 -15.35 -13.75 -9.77
C THR A 105 -16.15 -12.62 -9.11
N ALA A 106 -16.01 -11.38 -9.58
CA ALA A 106 -16.67 -10.22 -8.99
C ALA A 106 -18.19 -10.23 -9.24
N LYS A 107 -18.94 -9.70 -8.27
CA LYS A 107 -20.37 -9.51 -8.32
C LYS A 107 -20.72 -8.02 -8.40
N GLY A 108 -21.78 -7.69 -9.12
CA GLY A 108 -22.28 -6.32 -9.30
C GLY A 108 -21.72 -5.64 -10.55
N SER A 109 -22.61 -5.01 -11.34
CA SER A 109 -22.25 -4.40 -12.63
C SER A 109 -21.66 -2.99 -12.47
N LYS A 110 -22.28 -2.12 -11.66
CA LYS A 110 -21.86 -0.71 -11.52
C LYS A 110 -20.65 -0.54 -10.59
N MET A 111 -20.57 -1.37 -9.55
CA MET A 111 -19.48 -1.37 -8.56
C MET A 111 -19.09 -2.81 -8.24
N PRO A 112 -18.34 -3.47 -9.14
CA PRO A 112 -17.96 -4.85 -8.95
C PRO A 112 -17.14 -5.02 -7.67
N ARG A 113 -17.53 -6.01 -6.86
CA ARG A 113 -16.82 -6.45 -5.66
C ARG A 113 -16.35 -7.88 -5.85
N GLY A 114 -15.09 -8.13 -5.57
CA GLY A 114 -14.53 -9.47 -5.60
C GLY A 114 -15.22 -10.39 -4.58
N ASP A 115 -15.47 -11.63 -4.97
CA ASP A 115 -15.98 -12.64 -4.06
C ASP A 115 -14.86 -13.14 -3.15
N LYS A 116 -14.97 -12.87 -1.84
CA LYS A 116 -13.93 -13.19 -0.86
C LYS A 116 -13.58 -14.69 -0.82
N ASN A 117 -14.57 -15.57 -0.98
CA ASN A 117 -14.34 -17.01 -0.96
C ASN A 117 -13.59 -17.45 -2.22
N ALA A 118 -13.96 -16.94 -3.38
CA ALA A 118 -13.26 -17.21 -4.62
C ALA A 118 -11.83 -16.68 -4.57
N ILE A 119 -11.62 -15.46 -4.06
CA ILE A 119 -10.29 -14.85 -3.90
C ILE A 119 -9.38 -15.71 -3.02
N MET A 120 -9.91 -16.28 -1.92
CA MET A 120 -9.14 -17.19 -1.05
C MET A 120 -8.83 -18.54 -1.71
N ALA A 121 -9.59 -18.93 -2.71
CA ALA A 121 -9.36 -20.12 -3.51
C ALA A 121 -8.52 -19.86 -4.78
N TYR A 122 -7.91 -18.66 -4.90
CA TYR A 122 -7.04 -18.34 -6.04
C TYR A 122 -5.90 -19.36 -6.14
N PRO A 123 -5.75 -20.05 -7.27
CA PRO A 123 -4.77 -21.10 -7.42
C PRO A 123 -3.37 -20.51 -7.50
N VAL A 124 -2.48 -20.97 -6.62
CA VAL A 124 -1.09 -20.53 -6.57
C VAL A 124 -0.15 -21.73 -6.58
N VAL A 125 0.97 -21.60 -7.24
CA VAL A 125 2.07 -22.56 -7.11
C VAL A 125 2.75 -22.31 -5.77
N ALA A 126 2.67 -23.26 -4.86
CA ALA A 126 3.27 -23.18 -3.54
C ALA A 126 4.55 -24.06 -3.48
N PRO A 127 5.74 -23.50 -3.68
CA PRO A 127 6.99 -24.22 -3.46
C PRO A 127 7.19 -24.54 -1.97
N THR A 128 8.24 -25.24 -1.63
CA THR A 128 8.57 -25.53 -0.23
C THR A 128 8.72 -24.22 0.59
N GLU A 129 8.43 -24.27 1.88
CA GLU A 129 8.56 -23.09 2.77
C GLU A 129 9.97 -22.49 2.73
N VAL A 130 10.99 -23.35 2.66
CA VAL A 130 12.39 -22.93 2.56
C VAL A 130 12.59 -22.02 1.34
N LEU A 131 12.06 -22.41 0.19
CA LEU A 131 12.19 -21.64 -1.04
C LEU A 131 11.36 -20.35 -0.98
N GLN A 132 10.14 -20.37 -0.40
CA GLN A 132 9.33 -19.18 -0.22
C GLN A 132 10.03 -18.12 0.67
N ARG A 133 10.68 -18.56 1.77
CA ARG A 133 11.45 -17.69 2.67
C ARG A 133 12.70 -17.15 1.99
N ALA A 134 13.46 -18.02 1.30
CA ALA A 134 14.65 -17.60 0.56
C ALA A 134 14.32 -16.56 -0.51
N TYR A 135 13.24 -16.77 -1.27
CA TYR A 135 12.74 -15.79 -2.24
C TYR A 135 12.36 -14.47 -1.56
N SER A 136 11.59 -14.53 -0.47
CA SER A 136 11.16 -13.34 0.27
C SER A 136 12.35 -12.52 0.76
N SER A 137 13.35 -13.17 1.34
CA SER A 137 14.57 -12.50 1.81
C SER A 137 15.37 -11.86 0.66
N LEU A 138 15.44 -12.53 -0.49
CA LEU A 138 16.13 -12.00 -1.67
C LEU A 138 15.45 -10.71 -2.19
N VAL A 139 14.12 -10.69 -2.29
CA VAL A 139 13.40 -9.55 -2.87
C VAL A 139 13.13 -8.45 -1.86
N GLU A 140 13.18 -8.72 -0.57
CA GLU A 140 12.98 -7.73 0.50
C GLU A 140 13.88 -6.51 0.34
N VAL A 141 15.15 -6.73 -0.04
CA VAL A 141 16.13 -5.64 -0.24
C VAL A 141 15.66 -4.67 -1.32
N TYR A 142 15.08 -5.19 -2.42
CA TYR A 142 14.55 -4.36 -3.49
C TYR A 142 13.32 -3.56 -3.06
N TYR A 143 12.40 -4.18 -2.32
CA TYR A 143 11.22 -3.48 -1.80
C TYR A 143 11.58 -2.42 -0.76
N LYS A 144 12.55 -2.68 0.12
CA LYS A 144 13.09 -1.67 1.04
C LYS A 144 13.68 -0.49 0.27
N LYS A 145 14.42 -0.75 -0.83
CA LYS A 145 14.96 0.29 -1.68
C LYS A 145 13.87 1.07 -2.42
N ILE A 146 12.86 0.40 -2.97
CA ILE A 146 11.70 1.04 -3.61
C ILE A 146 11.00 1.96 -2.60
N ASN A 147 10.71 1.49 -1.39
CA ASN A 147 10.05 2.27 -0.36
C ASN A 147 10.90 3.49 0.06
N SER A 148 12.21 3.31 0.25
CA SER A 148 13.14 4.42 0.51
C SER A 148 13.12 5.46 -0.62
N ASN A 149 13.05 5.03 -1.88
CA ASN A 149 12.98 5.95 -3.01
C ASN A 149 11.63 6.70 -3.07
N VAL A 150 10.51 6.04 -2.71
CA VAL A 150 9.20 6.70 -2.62
C VAL A 150 9.25 7.84 -1.59
N LEU A 151 9.75 7.57 -0.38
CA LEU A 151 9.89 8.58 0.67
C LEU A 151 10.81 9.74 0.24
N LYS A 152 11.93 9.43 -0.42
CA LYS A 152 12.81 10.48 -0.97
C LYS A 152 12.12 11.33 -2.04
N ASN A 153 11.33 10.71 -2.91
CA ASN A 153 10.58 11.44 -3.93
C ASN A 153 9.53 12.37 -3.32
N GLU A 154 8.90 12.00 -2.20
CA GLU A 154 7.98 12.89 -1.46
C GLU A 154 8.72 14.12 -0.92
N VAL A 155 9.89 13.92 -0.29
CA VAL A 155 10.74 15.01 0.22
C VAL A 155 11.20 15.93 -0.92
N LEU A 156 11.72 15.35 -2.01
CA LEU A 156 12.18 16.11 -3.17
C LEU A 156 11.05 16.89 -3.84
N THR A 157 9.86 16.31 -3.91
CA THR A 157 8.68 16.98 -4.47
C THR A 157 8.27 18.18 -3.59
N SER A 158 8.20 17.99 -2.27
CA SER A 158 7.90 19.07 -1.32
C SER A 158 8.95 20.20 -1.39
N LEU A 159 10.22 19.83 -1.48
CA LEU A 159 11.33 20.77 -1.61
C LEU A 159 11.22 21.59 -2.90
N ARG A 160 11.01 20.93 -4.04
CA ARG A 160 10.77 21.59 -5.33
C ARG A 160 9.61 22.58 -5.25
N ASP A 161 8.48 22.13 -4.74
CA ASP A 161 7.24 22.93 -4.70
C ASP A 161 7.35 24.13 -3.73
N THR A 162 8.23 24.04 -2.74
CA THR A 162 8.55 25.13 -1.81
C THR A 162 9.54 26.14 -2.41
N LEU A 163 10.60 25.64 -3.08
CA LEU A 163 11.68 26.50 -3.55
C LEU A 163 11.37 27.17 -4.91
N LEU A 164 10.70 26.43 -5.83
CA LEU A 164 10.50 26.91 -7.19
C LEU A 164 9.76 28.24 -7.29
N PRO A 165 8.64 28.51 -6.56
CA PRO A 165 7.99 29.81 -6.57
C PRO A 165 8.89 30.94 -6.07
N LYS A 166 9.70 30.70 -5.04
CA LYS A 166 10.61 31.68 -4.44
C LYS A 166 11.80 32.02 -5.36
N LEU A 167 12.28 31.03 -6.11
CA LEU A 167 13.32 31.23 -7.12
C LEU A 167 12.79 32.06 -8.31
N ILE A 168 11.57 31.73 -8.78
CA ILE A 168 10.94 32.44 -9.91
C ILE A 168 10.60 33.91 -9.54
N SER A 169 10.13 34.15 -8.31
CA SER A 169 9.82 35.51 -7.83
C SER A 169 11.07 36.35 -7.51
N GLY A 170 12.25 35.73 -7.44
CA GLY A 170 13.49 36.40 -7.01
C GLY A 170 13.59 36.60 -5.49
N GLU A 171 12.65 36.11 -4.70
CA GLU A 171 12.71 36.10 -3.23
C GLU A 171 13.89 35.29 -2.70
N LEU A 172 14.24 34.21 -3.38
CA LEU A 172 15.35 33.32 -3.06
C LEU A 172 16.35 33.30 -4.22
N ARG A 173 17.65 33.43 -3.94
CA ARG A 173 18.72 33.30 -4.94
C ARG A 173 19.21 31.87 -5.01
N VAL A 174 19.68 31.45 -6.19
CA VAL A 174 20.17 30.08 -6.44
C VAL A 174 21.22 29.62 -5.43
N PRO A 175 22.28 30.41 -5.08
CA PRO A 175 23.28 29.96 -4.10
C PRO A 175 22.73 29.74 -2.69
N ASP A 176 21.68 30.46 -2.31
CA ASP A 176 21.02 30.30 -1.00
C ASP A 176 20.12 29.06 -1.00
N ALA A 177 19.46 28.78 -2.12
CA ALA A 177 18.68 27.55 -2.30
C ALA A 177 19.58 26.30 -2.29
N GLU A 178 20.76 26.35 -2.92
CA GLU A 178 21.72 25.24 -2.91
C GLU A 178 22.20 24.89 -1.50
N LYS A 179 22.45 25.89 -0.64
CA LYS A 179 22.78 25.65 0.77
C LYS A 179 21.64 24.97 1.52
N MET A 180 20.39 25.45 1.34
CA MET A 180 19.22 24.85 1.98
C MET A 180 19.00 23.39 1.56
N VAL A 181 19.28 23.05 0.31
CA VAL A 181 19.18 21.67 -0.18
C VAL A 181 20.28 20.78 0.38
N ALA A 182 21.51 21.29 0.47
CA ALA A 182 22.65 20.52 1.00
C ALA A 182 22.47 20.11 2.47
N ASP A 183 21.69 20.86 3.25
CA ASP A 183 21.40 20.56 4.65
C ASP A 183 20.28 19.49 4.82
N ILE A 184 19.54 19.12 3.74
CA ILE A 184 18.36 18.24 3.78
C ILE A 184 18.62 16.89 3.09
N VAL A 185 19.52 16.83 2.12
CA VAL A 185 19.84 15.66 1.28
C VAL A 185 21.12 15.00 1.70
#